data_0a28084d4f8369168f48ab62b4c8ced9
#
_entry.id   0a28084d4f8369168f48ab62b4c8ced9
#
_cell.length_a   1.000
_cell.length_b   1.000
_cell.length_c   1.000
_cell.angle_alpha   90.00
_cell.angle_beta   90.00
_cell.angle_gamma   90.00
#
_symmetry.space_group_name_H-M   'P 1'
#
loop_
_entity.id
_entity.type
_entity.pdbx_description
1 polymer ?
#
loop_
_entity_poly.entity_id
_entity_poly.type
_entity_poly.pdbx_seq_one_letter_code
_entity_poly.pdbx_strand_id
1 'polypeptide(L)'
;MFKKILIANRGEIALRVIRTCREMGIKTVAVYSTADADSLHVRFADEAVCIGPAPSKDSYLKITNIIAAAEITNADAIHPGYGFLSENAKFSKICAENGIKFIGASAEMIDKMGDKATAKATMKAAGVPTIPGSDGLLKDVAEAKKIAKKMGYPVMLKATAGGGGKGMRAVWKEEDLEKAFESATQEAAAAFGNDGMYMEKLIEEPRHIEIQIVGDQFGKACHLSERDCSIQRRHQKLTEETPSPFMTDELRQRMGEAAVKAAESIKYEGAGTVEFLVDKHRNFYFMEMNTRIQVEHPITEQVIDYDLIKEQILVAAGVPISGRNYTPKLHAIECRINAEDPFNDFRPSPGRITAFHAPGGFGVRLDTHVYAGYTIPPNYDSMIAKLITTAQTREEAIAKMKRALDEFVVEGIKTTIPFHKQLMDHPDYIAGNYTTKFMEDFVIQPKAEDEE
;
A
#
# COMPACT_ATOMS: atom_id res chain seq x y z
N MET A 1 -15.92 -12.42 -20.76
CA MET A 1 -14.44 -12.33 -20.56
C MET A 1 -13.87 -11.34 -21.55
N PHE A 2 -12.93 -10.50 -21.11
CA PHE A 2 -12.29 -9.48 -21.95
C PHE A 2 -11.40 -10.12 -23.01
N LYS A 3 -11.29 -9.47 -24.17
CA LYS A 3 -10.38 -9.88 -25.25
C LYS A 3 -9.05 -9.12 -25.18
N LYS A 4 -9.12 -7.84 -24.75
CA LYS A 4 -7.96 -6.95 -24.69
C LYS A 4 -8.06 -6.01 -23.49
N ILE A 5 -6.98 -5.92 -22.70
CA ILE A 5 -6.89 -5.05 -21.52
C ILE A 5 -5.74 -4.06 -21.75
N LEU A 6 -6.03 -2.76 -21.56
CA LEU A 6 -5.01 -1.72 -21.45
C LEU A 6 -4.55 -1.62 -19.99
N ILE A 7 -3.24 -1.59 -19.78
CA ILE A 7 -2.64 -1.43 -18.45
C ILE A 7 -2.24 0.03 -18.25
N ALA A 8 -3.05 0.78 -17.49
CA ALA A 8 -2.83 2.21 -17.24
C ALA A 8 -1.82 2.41 -16.08
N ASN A 9 -0.66 1.81 -16.20
CA ASN A 9 0.41 1.89 -15.22
C ASN A 9 1.77 1.58 -15.87
N ARG A 10 2.83 1.57 -15.07
CA ARG A 10 4.22 1.31 -15.47
C ARG A 10 4.92 0.38 -14.48
N GLY A 11 6.17 0.06 -14.79
CA GLY A 11 7.04 -0.65 -13.84
C GLY A 11 6.62 -2.10 -13.59
N GLU A 12 6.91 -2.57 -12.38
CA GLU A 12 6.69 -3.98 -12.03
C GLU A 12 5.21 -4.37 -12.04
N ILE A 13 4.31 -3.46 -11.61
CA ILE A 13 2.89 -3.77 -11.56
C ILE A 13 2.28 -3.90 -12.97
N ALA A 14 2.71 -3.07 -13.91
CA ALA A 14 2.27 -3.23 -15.30
C ALA A 14 2.72 -4.59 -15.87
N LEU A 15 3.95 -4.99 -15.60
CA LEU A 15 4.46 -6.30 -16.01
C LEU A 15 3.72 -7.46 -15.31
N ARG A 16 3.39 -7.29 -14.01
CA ARG A 16 2.60 -8.28 -13.23
C ARG A 16 1.22 -8.51 -13.86
N VAL A 17 0.53 -7.44 -14.25
CA VAL A 17 -0.78 -7.52 -14.91
C VAL A 17 -0.66 -8.18 -16.30
N ILE A 18 0.36 -7.80 -17.09
CA ILE A 18 0.62 -8.39 -18.41
C ILE A 18 0.79 -9.90 -18.33
N ARG A 19 1.55 -10.40 -17.32
CA ARG A 19 1.76 -11.84 -17.11
C ARG A 19 0.44 -12.56 -16.91
N THR A 20 -0.39 -12.10 -15.99
CA THR A 20 -1.72 -12.70 -15.75
C THR A 20 -2.62 -12.63 -16.99
N CYS A 21 -2.68 -11.51 -17.69
CA CYS A 21 -3.46 -11.40 -18.93
C CYS A 21 -3.02 -12.44 -19.96
N ARG A 22 -1.72 -12.64 -20.16
CA ARG A 22 -1.17 -13.63 -21.10
C ARG A 22 -1.54 -15.05 -20.71
N GLU A 23 -1.46 -15.39 -19.43
CA GLU A 23 -1.85 -16.70 -18.88
C GLU A 23 -3.37 -16.96 -19.06
N MET A 24 -4.17 -15.91 -19.04
CA MET A 24 -5.62 -15.96 -19.30
C MET A 24 -5.98 -15.90 -20.80
N GLY A 25 -5.00 -15.79 -21.69
CA GLY A 25 -5.23 -15.65 -23.14
C GLY A 25 -5.80 -14.29 -23.55
N ILE A 26 -5.63 -13.25 -22.72
CA ILE A 26 -6.12 -11.88 -22.97
C ILE A 26 -5.00 -11.05 -23.57
N LYS A 27 -5.27 -10.33 -24.66
CA LYS A 27 -4.34 -9.41 -25.27
C LYS A 27 -4.07 -8.19 -24.39
N THR A 28 -2.88 -7.62 -24.49
CA THR A 28 -2.43 -6.54 -23.62
C THR A 28 -1.97 -5.32 -24.39
N VAL A 29 -2.35 -4.13 -23.89
CA VAL A 29 -1.84 -2.84 -24.36
C VAL A 29 -1.07 -2.18 -23.20
N ALA A 30 0.22 -1.97 -23.38
CA ALA A 30 0.99 -1.14 -22.47
C ALA A 30 0.88 0.34 -22.88
N VAL A 31 0.73 1.22 -21.89
CA VAL A 31 0.96 2.65 -22.09
C VAL A 31 2.31 3.03 -21.50
N TYR A 32 2.97 4.01 -22.10
CA TYR A 32 4.28 4.45 -21.60
C TYR A 32 4.53 5.93 -21.90
N SER A 33 5.27 6.59 -21.03
CA SER A 33 5.87 7.90 -21.32
C SER A 33 7.16 7.72 -22.12
N THR A 34 7.64 8.79 -22.72
CA THR A 34 8.93 8.74 -23.46
C THR A 34 10.10 8.26 -22.61
N ALA A 35 10.06 8.44 -21.27
CA ALA A 35 11.10 7.94 -20.36
C ALA A 35 11.07 6.42 -20.14
N ASP A 36 9.96 5.77 -20.41
CA ASP A 36 9.75 4.33 -20.21
C ASP A 36 9.79 3.49 -21.51
N ALA A 37 10.21 4.08 -22.63
CA ALA A 37 10.19 3.41 -23.92
C ALA A 37 10.96 2.05 -23.92
N ASP A 38 12.01 1.93 -23.12
CA ASP A 38 12.82 0.73 -22.98
C ASP A 38 12.39 -0.20 -21.83
N SER A 39 11.30 0.11 -21.14
CA SER A 39 10.82 -0.66 -19.99
C SER A 39 10.28 -2.03 -20.41
N LEU A 40 10.42 -3.04 -19.53
CA LEU A 40 9.98 -4.41 -19.83
C LEU A 40 8.47 -4.51 -20.09
N HIS A 41 7.64 -3.71 -19.45
CA HIS A 41 6.20 -3.75 -19.68
C HIS A 41 5.84 -3.36 -21.12
N VAL A 42 6.62 -2.45 -21.73
CA VAL A 42 6.47 -2.07 -23.14
C VAL A 42 6.86 -3.21 -24.07
N ARG A 43 7.96 -3.91 -23.73
CA ARG A 43 8.49 -5.02 -24.54
C ARG A 43 7.64 -6.27 -24.49
N PHE A 44 6.96 -6.52 -23.38
CA PHE A 44 6.20 -7.76 -23.17
C PHE A 44 4.71 -7.64 -23.45
N ALA A 45 4.17 -6.44 -23.63
CA ALA A 45 2.80 -6.28 -24.08
C ALA A 45 2.64 -6.66 -25.56
N ASP A 46 1.40 -7.01 -25.97
CA ASP A 46 1.09 -7.29 -27.38
C ASP A 46 1.12 -5.99 -28.21
N GLU A 47 0.67 -4.88 -27.63
CA GLU A 47 0.68 -3.54 -28.22
C GLU A 47 1.21 -2.53 -27.20
N ALA A 48 1.78 -1.43 -27.68
CA ALA A 48 2.26 -0.37 -26.80
C ALA A 48 1.97 1.02 -27.41
N VAL A 49 1.52 1.96 -26.58
CA VAL A 49 1.15 3.32 -26.99
C VAL A 49 1.89 4.34 -26.12
N CYS A 50 2.65 5.24 -26.74
CA CYS A 50 3.24 6.39 -26.05
C CYS A 50 2.15 7.39 -25.71
N ILE A 51 1.99 7.71 -24.43
CA ILE A 51 0.94 8.59 -23.91
C ILE A 51 1.44 9.99 -23.52
N GLY A 52 2.69 10.31 -23.76
CA GLY A 52 3.23 11.65 -23.51
C GLY A 52 4.68 11.66 -23.02
N PRO A 53 5.17 12.86 -22.64
CA PRO A 53 6.52 13.05 -22.11
C PRO A 53 6.70 12.45 -20.72
N ALA A 54 7.94 12.49 -20.22
CA ALA A 54 8.32 11.91 -18.93
C ALA A 54 7.51 12.36 -17.70
N PRO A 55 7.12 13.65 -17.53
CA PRO A 55 6.34 14.06 -16.36
C PRO A 55 5.00 13.32 -16.27
N SER A 56 4.69 12.75 -15.10
CA SER A 56 3.46 11.96 -14.89
C SER A 56 2.18 12.74 -15.20
N LYS A 57 2.14 14.04 -14.87
CA LYS A 57 0.99 14.91 -15.15
C LYS A 57 0.64 15.02 -16.65
N ASP A 58 1.63 14.84 -17.51
CA ASP A 58 1.50 14.94 -18.96
C ASP A 58 1.40 13.57 -19.65
N SER A 59 1.46 12.48 -18.89
CA SER A 59 1.43 11.10 -19.37
C SER A 59 0.50 10.21 -18.51
N TYR A 60 1.00 9.53 -17.49
CA TYR A 60 0.26 8.55 -16.68
C TYR A 60 -0.93 9.12 -15.88
N LEU A 61 -0.95 10.42 -15.61
CA LEU A 61 -2.06 11.13 -14.96
C LEU A 61 -2.99 11.85 -15.97
N LYS A 62 -2.68 11.77 -17.27
CA LYS A 62 -3.48 12.43 -18.31
C LYS A 62 -4.57 11.50 -18.83
N ILE A 63 -5.75 11.61 -18.24
CA ILE A 63 -6.91 10.75 -18.53
C ILE A 63 -7.21 10.69 -20.02
N THR A 64 -7.22 11.83 -20.72
CA THR A 64 -7.54 11.92 -22.15
C THR A 64 -6.62 11.07 -23.02
N ASN A 65 -5.32 11.03 -22.70
CA ASN A 65 -4.33 10.27 -23.47
C ASN A 65 -4.49 8.76 -23.24
N ILE A 66 -4.84 8.35 -22.00
CA ILE A 66 -5.08 6.94 -21.67
C ILE A 66 -6.37 6.45 -22.34
N ILE A 67 -7.45 7.23 -22.30
CA ILE A 67 -8.71 6.89 -22.97
C ILE A 67 -8.49 6.80 -24.48
N ALA A 68 -7.81 7.77 -25.09
CA ALA A 68 -7.49 7.72 -26.54
C ALA A 68 -6.67 6.47 -26.89
N ALA A 69 -5.70 6.09 -26.06
CA ALA A 69 -4.95 4.84 -26.25
C ALA A 69 -5.85 3.60 -26.18
N ALA A 70 -6.82 3.57 -25.27
CA ALA A 70 -7.78 2.47 -25.17
C ALA A 70 -8.70 2.39 -26.39
N GLU A 71 -9.19 3.54 -26.89
CA GLU A 71 -10.06 3.63 -28.08
C GLU A 71 -9.34 3.16 -29.34
N ILE A 72 -8.15 3.70 -29.64
CA ILE A 72 -7.41 3.34 -30.87
C ILE A 72 -6.95 1.88 -30.91
N THR A 73 -6.77 1.26 -29.74
CA THR A 73 -6.39 -0.15 -29.62
C THR A 73 -7.58 -1.09 -29.44
N ASN A 74 -8.80 -0.56 -29.35
CA ASN A 74 -10.03 -1.30 -29.05
C ASN A 74 -9.89 -2.16 -27.78
N ALA A 75 -9.41 -1.57 -26.68
CA ALA A 75 -9.34 -2.24 -25.40
C ALA A 75 -10.73 -2.35 -24.74
N ASP A 76 -11.12 -3.53 -24.27
CA ASP A 76 -12.41 -3.77 -23.61
C ASP A 76 -12.43 -3.24 -22.17
N ALA A 77 -11.25 -3.22 -21.54
CA ALA A 77 -11.09 -2.83 -20.15
C ALA A 77 -9.73 -2.16 -19.88
N ILE A 78 -9.66 -1.44 -18.77
CA ILE A 78 -8.43 -0.81 -18.27
C ILE A 78 -8.13 -1.35 -16.89
N HIS A 79 -6.89 -1.86 -16.69
CA HIS A 79 -6.37 -2.19 -15.38
C HIS A 79 -5.47 -1.05 -14.90
N PRO A 80 -5.81 -0.37 -13.79
CA PRO A 80 -5.06 0.80 -13.33
C PRO A 80 -3.83 0.46 -12.47
N GLY A 81 -3.67 -0.80 -12.05
CA GLY A 81 -2.66 -1.18 -11.06
C GLY A 81 -2.86 -0.49 -9.71
N TYR A 82 -1.79 0.08 -9.17
CA TYR A 82 -1.80 0.93 -7.97
C TYR A 82 -1.10 2.27 -8.25
N GLY A 83 -1.38 3.31 -7.43
CA GLY A 83 -0.90 4.66 -7.67
C GLY A 83 -1.54 5.30 -8.91
N PHE A 84 -0.99 6.40 -9.40
CA PHE A 84 -1.52 7.17 -10.53
C PHE A 84 -3.05 7.37 -10.47
N LEU A 85 -3.78 6.76 -11.41
CA LEU A 85 -5.24 6.92 -11.54
C LEU A 85 -6.05 5.78 -10.90
N SER A 86 -5.41 4.86 -10.18
CA SER A 86 -6.09 3.68 -9.61
C SER A 86 -7.19 4.00 -8.59
N GLU A 87 -7.09 5.13 -7.90
CA GLU A 87 -8.08 5.64 -6.94
C GLU A 87 -8.66 6.99 -7.39
N ASN A 88 -8.78 7.18 -8.71
CA ASN A 88 -9.36 8.39 -9.29
C ASN A 88 -10.80 8.14 -9.75
N ALA A 89 -11.78 8.61 -8.98
CA ALA A 89 -13.20 8.42 -9.28
C ALA A 89 -13.61 9.00 -10.64
N LYS A 90 -13.05 10.16 -11.01
CA LYS A 90 -13.30 10.76 -12.32
C LYS A 90 -12.83 9.86 -13.47
N PHE A 91 -11.68 9.22 -13.32
CA PHE A 91 -11.16 8.28 -14.32
C PHE A 91 -12.05 7.05 -14.44
N SER A 92 -12.43 6.42 -13.30
CA SER A 92 -13.37 5.29 -13.29
C SER A 92 -14.69 5.64 -14.00
N LYS A 93 -15.24 6.83 -13.73
CA LYS A 93 -16.47 7.33 -14.38
C LYS A 93 -16.30 7.51 -15.87
N ILE A 94 -15.21 8.16 -16.32
CA ILE A 94 -14.93 8.39 -17.74
C ILE A 94 -14.77 7.07 -18.49
N CYS A 95 -14.10 6.06 -17.90
CA CYS A 95 -14.02 4.72 -18.48
C CYS A 95 -15.44 4.16 -18.77
N ALA A 96 -16.32 4.20 -17.76
CA ALA A 96 -17.69 3.70 -17.90
C ALA A 96 -18.50 4.47 -18.96
N GLU A 97 -18.36 5.79 -19.03
CA GLU A 97 -19.02 6.65 -20.02
C GLU A 97 -18.56 6.35 -21.45
N ASN A 98 -17.35 5.84 -21.65
CA ASN A 98 -16.80 5.41 -22.93
C ASN A 98 -16.97 3.91 -23.21
N GLY A 99 -17.75 3.19 -22.40
CA GLY A 99 -17.97 1.75 -22.59
C GLY A 99 -16.76 0.87 -22.30
N ILE A 100 -15.77 1.39 -21.58
CA ILE A 100 -14.54 0.68 -21.18
C ILE A 100 -14.68 0.25 -19.71
N LYS A 101 -14.53 -1.05 -19.43
CA LYS A 101 -14.60 -1.51 -18.03
C LYS A 101 -13.35 -1.08 -17.27
N PHE A 102 -13.53 -0.31 -16.20
CA PHE A 102 -12.49 -0.07 -15.20
C PHE A 102 -12.36 -1.29 -14.30
N ILE A 103 -11.17 -1.92 -14.24
CA ILE A 103 -10.90 -3.09 -13.39
C ILE A 103 -10.51 -2.60 -12.00
N GLY A 104 -11.50 -2.47 -11.14
CA GLY A 104 -11.37 -1.92 -9.79
C GLY A 104 -12.72 -1.42 -9.27
N ALA A 105 -12.67 -0.64 -8.21
CA ALA A 105 -13.86 -0.09 -7.57
C ALA A 105 -14.57 0.95 -8.46
N SER A 106 -15.88 1.09 -8.29
CA SER A 106 -16.66 2.12 -8.96
C SER A 106 -16.27 3.53 -8.50
N ALA A 107 -16.60 4.54 -9.30
CA ALA A 107 -16.37 5.94 -8.94
C ALA A 107 -16.99 6.30 -7.58
N GLU A 108 -18.20 5.82 -7.30
CA GLU A 108 -18.89 6.05 -6.03
C GLU A 108 -18.13 5.45 -4.83
N MET A 109 -17.60 4.22 -4.99
CA MET A 109 -16.83 3.56 -3.93
C MET A 109 -15.50 4.28 -3.69
N ILE A 110 -14.83 4.71 -4.76
CA ILE A 110 -13.58 5.48 -4.66
C ILE A 110 -13.81 6.80 -3.94
N ASP A 111 -14.83 7.57 -4.32
CA ASP A 111 -15.16 8.84 -3.66
C ASP A 111 -15.52 8.62 -2.19
N LYS A 112 -16.36 7.62 -1.89
CA LYS A 112 -16.84 7.33 -0.55
C LYS A 112 -15.71 6.93 0.40
N MET A 113 -14.74 6.16 -0.07
CA MET A 113 -13.61 5.70 0.74
C MET A 113 -12.42 6.67 0.70
N GLY A 114 -12.32 7.52 -0.32
CA GLY A 114 -11.28 8.53 -0.45
C GLY A 114 -11.45 9.72 0.51
N ASP A 115 -12.67 10.05 0.91
CA ASP A 115 -12.94 11.06 1.93
C ASP A 115 -12.86 10.43 3.34
N LYS A 116 -11.85 10.84 4.13
CA LYS A 116 -11.58 10.23 5.45
C LYS A 116 -12.75 10.32 6.43
N ALA A 117 -13.50 11.41 6.41
CA ALA A 117 -14.64 11.60 7.31
C ALA A 117 -15.80 10.67 6.91
N THR A 118 -16.12 10.62 5.63
CA THR A 118 -17.14 9.74 5.07
C THR A 118 -16.78 8.26 5.24
N ALA A 119 -15.53 7.89 5.00
CA ALA A 119 -15.04 6.53 5.21
C ALA A 119 -15.19 6.11 6.68
N LYS A 120 -14.72 6.95 7.63
CA LYS A 120 -14.84 6.69 9.07
C LYS A 120 -16.30 6.56 9.52
N ALA A 121 -17.18 7.44 9.05
CA ALA A 121 -18.61 7.39 9.36
C ALA A 121 -19.27 6.12 8.79
N THR A 122 -18.95 5.76 7.56
CA THR A 122 -19.44 4.54 6.89
C THR A 122 -19.01 3.29 7.65
N MET A 123 -17.72 3.20 8.02
CA MET A 123 -17.18 2.06 8.75
C MET A 123 -17.79 1.96 10.16
N LYS A 124 -17.96 3.07 10.86
CA LYS A 124 -18.63 3.12 12.17
C LYS A 124 -20.08 2.63 12.06
N ALA A 125 -20.80 3.04 11.02
CA ALA A 125 -22.18 2.56 10.77
C ALA A 125 -22.24 1.05 10.46
N ALA A 126 -21.21 0.50 9.81
CA ALA A 126 -21.07 -0.94 9.55
C ALA A 126 -20.61 -1.73 10.81
N GLY A 127 -20.37 -1.07 11.93
CA GLY A 127 -19.91 -1.70 13.17
C GLY A 127 -18.42 -2.05 13.18
N VAL A 128 -17.62 -1.44 12.30
CA VAL A 128 -16.17 -1.57 12.30
C VAL A 128 -15.58 -0.64 13.36
N PRO A 129 -14.69 -1.12 14.25
CA PRO A 129 -14.06 -0.27 15.24
C PRO A 129 -13.31 0.89 14.61
N THR A 130 -13.58 2.11 15.04
CA THR A 130 -12.86 3.32 14.60
C THR A 130 -12.14 3.95 15.79
N ILE A 131 -11.03 4.67 15.52
CA ILE A 131 -10.31 5.37 16.60
C ILE A 131 -11.29 6.28 17.33
N PRO A 132 -11.47 6.11 18.66
CA PRO A 132 -12.32 6.98 19.45
C PRO A 132 -11.88 8.43 19.33
N GLY A 133 -12.81 9.35 19.22
CA GLY A 133 -12.50 10.76 19.03
C GLY A 133 -13.66 11.68 19.33
N SER A 134 -13.47 12.98 19.11
CA SER A 134 -14.54 13.98 19.17
C SER A 134 -15.54 13.80 18.03
N ASP A 135 -16.80 14.11 18.29
CA ASP A 135 -17.83 14.17 17.25
C ASP A 135 -17.74 15.55 16.53
N GLY A 136 -16.79 15.68 15.62
CA GLY A 136 -16.52 16.92 14.91
C GLY A 136 -15.48 17.81 15.61
N LEU A 137 -15.56 19.12 15.31
CA LEU A 137 -14.64 20.11 15.84
C LEU A 137 -14.87 20.38 17.33
N LEU A 138 -13.75 20.57 18.04
CA LEU A 138 -13.76 21.03 19.42
C LEU A 138 -14.08 22.53 19.48
N LYS A 139 -15.01 22.92 20.36
CA LYS A 139 -15.39 24.31 20.51
C LYS A 139 -14.39 25.10 21.34
N ASP A 140 -13.88 24.48 22.39
CA ASP A 140 -12.96 25.09 23.35
C ASP A 140 -12.19 24.05 24.16
N VAL A 141 -11.29 24.52 25.01
CA VAL A 141 -10.47 23.69 25.93
C VAL A 141 -11.35 22.93 26.95
N ALA A 142 -12.47 23.49 27.38
CA ALA A 142 -13.34 22.84 28.37
C ALA A 142 -14.02 21.60 27.77
N GLU A 143 -14.51 21.69 26.55
CA GLU A 143 -15.04 20.55 25.80
C GLU A 143 -13.94 19.50 25.56
N ALA A 144 -12.73 19.94 25.15
CA ALA A 144 -11.59 19.07 24.97
C ALA A 144 -11.25 18.27 26.25
N LYS A 145 -11.19 18.91 27.41
CA LYS A 145 -10.95 18.25 28.72
C LYS A 145 -12.06 17.22 29.04
N LYS A 146 -13.32 17.55 28.79
CA LYS A 146 -14.44 16.63 29.00
C LYS A 146 -14.38 15.39 28.14
N ILE A 147 -14.05 15.56 26.83
CA ILE A 147 -13.94 14.46 25.87
C ILE A 147 -12.72 13.60 26.20
N ALA A 148 -11.56 14.21 26.48
CA ALA A 148 -10.34 13.50 26.86
C ALA A 148 -10.52 12.66 28.12
N LYS A 149 -11.20 13.18 29.13
CA LYS A 149 -11.51 12.47 30.38
C LYS A 149 -12.40 11.25 30.14
N LYS A 150 -13.39 11.37 29.25
CA LYS A 150 -14.27 10.24 28.86
C LYS A 150 -13.52 9.19 28.07
N MET A 151 -12.62 9.61 27.19
CA MET A 151 -11.86 8.75 26.28
C MET A 151 -10.66 8.08 26.96
N GLY A 152 -10.15 8.72 28.02
CA GLY A 152 -8.91 8.35 28.71
C GLY A 152 -7.66 8.85 27.97
N TYR A 153 -6.66 9.29 28.77
CA TYR A 153 -5.34 9.65 28.21
C TYR A 153 -4.52 8.40 27.84
N PRO A 154 -3.56 8.50 26.92
CA PRO A 154 -3.20 9.68 26.14
C PRO A 154 -4.16 9.97 24.98
N VAL A 155 -4.21 11.24 24.55
CA VAL A 155 -5.00 11.71 23.40
C VAL A 155 -4.16 12.49 22.41
N MET A 156 -4.62 12.57 21.16
CA MET A 156 -4.00 13.34 20.10
C MET A 156 -4.94 14.47 19.68
N LEU A 157 -4.47 15.70 19.81
CA LEU A 157 -5.10 16.87 19.18
C LEU A 157 -4.64 16.97 17.73
N LYS A 158 -5.56 17.24 16.81
CA LYS A 158 -5.28 17.35 15.38
C LYS A 158 -6.02 18.54 14.78
N ALA A 159 -5.30 19.32 13.96
CA ALA A 159 -5.91 20.34 13.13
C ALA A 159 -6.67 19.70 11.94
N THR A 160 -7.80 20.30 11.55
CA THR A 160 -8.58 19.87 10.38
C THR A 160 -7.84 20.08 9.06
N ALA A 161 -7.12 21.17 8.96
CA ALA A 161 -6.24 21.48 7.83
C ALA A 161 -4.79 21.19 8.26
N GLY A 162 -4.38 19.93 8.25
CA GLY A 162 -3.05 19.53 8.70
C GLY A 162 -2.38 18.52 7.77
N GLY A 163 -1.06 18.60 7.70
CA GLY A 163 -0.22 17.65 6.96
C GLY A 163 1.21 17.68 7.49
N GLY A 164 1.95 16.57 7.37
CA GLY A 164 3.34 16.51 7.79
C GLY A 164 3.59 16.68 9.29
N GLY A 165 2.58 16.40 10.14
CA GLY A 165 2.71 16.50 11.61
C GLY A 165 2.46 17.89 12.20
N LYS A 166 2.27 18.94 11.37
CA LYS A 166 1.91 20.27 11.85
C LYS A 166 0.46 20.31 12.34
N GLY A 167 0.22 21.04 13.45
CA GLY A 167 -1.10 21.10 14.10
C GLY A 167 -1.49 19.79 14.81
N MET A 168 -0.53 18.94 15.16
CA MET A 168 -0.73 17.72 15.93
C MET A 168 0.02 17.79 17.26
N ARG A 169 -0.68 17.42 18.37
CA ARG A 169 -0.07 17.37 19.71
C ARG A 169 -0.55 16.15 20.46
N ALA A 170 0.39 15.31 20.88
CA ALA A 170 0.13 14.24 21.83
C ALA A 170 0.00 14.82 23.24
N VAL A 171 -1.04 14.41 23.96
CA VAL A 171 -1.31 14.86 25.33
C VAL A 171 -1.43 13.64 26.21
N TRP A 172 -0.51 13.52 27.15
CA TRP A 172 -0.39 12.36 28.03
C TRP A 172 -1.17 12.52 29.36
N LYS A 173 -1.37 13.77 29.79
CA LYS A 173 -2.01 14.11 31.06
C LYS A 173 -2.96 15.29 30.89
N GLU A 174 -3.97 15.38 31.77
CA GLU A 174 -4.98 16.45 31.75
C GLU A 174 -4.36 17.86 31.88
N GLU A 175 -3.31 17.97 32.70
CA GLU A 175 -2.59 19.22 33.00
C GLU A 175 -2.00 19.86 31.74
N ASP A 176 -1.57 19.04 30.78
CA ASP A 176 -0.90 19.50 29.55
C ASP A 176 -1.88 19.88 28.44
N LEU A 177 -3.18 19.51 28.56
CA LEU A 177 -4.14 19.60 27.47
C LEU A 177 -4.37 21.04 27.01
N GLU A 178 -4.52 21.98 27.94
CA GLU A 178 -4.81 23.40 27.65
C GLU A 178 -3.69 24.02 26.82
N LYS A 179 -2.43 23.89 27.30
CA LYS A 179 -1.25 24.39 26.60
C LYS A 179 -1.08 23.77 25.22
N ALA A 180 -1.34 22.46 25.13
CA ALA A 180 -1.26 21.72 23.85
C ALA A 180 -2.34 22.19 22.87
N PHE A 181 -3.56 22.40 23.35
CA PHE A 181 -4.68 22.91 22.54
C PHE A 181 -4.38 24.28 21.97
N GLU A 182 -3.99 25.25 22.82
CA GLU A 182 -3.64 26.60 22.39
C GLU A 182 -2.51 26.61 21.37
N SER A 183 -1.42 25.88 21.66
CA SER A 183 -0.27 25.79 20.78
C SER A 183 -0.62 25.18 19.42
N ALA A 184 -1.42 24.08 19.39
CA ALA A 184 -1.83 23.44 18.15
C ALA A 184 -2.76 24.32 17.31
N THR A 185 -3.72 25.02 17.98
CA THR A 185 -4.64 25.95 17.33
C THR A 185 -3.88 27.13 16.69
N GLN A 186 -2.94 27.73 17.42
CA GLN A 186 -2.12 28.84 16.89
C GLN A 186 -1.27 28.40 15.71
N GLU A 187 -0.64 27.23 15.79
CA GLU A 187 0.16 26.67 14.68
C GLU A 187 -0.71 26.41 13.46
N ALA A 188 -1.89 25.82 13.64
CA ALA A 188 -2.83 25.54 12.56
C ALA A 188 -3.34 26.82 11.88
N ALA A 189 -3.71 27.84 12.67
CA ALA A 189 -4.12 29.12 12.16
C ALA A 189 -3.00 29.79 11.33
N ALA A 190 -1.77 29.77 11.84
CA ALA A 190 -0.62 30.38 11.17
C ALA A 190 -0.20 29.64 9.90
N ALA A 191 -0.21 28.28 9.92
CA ALA A 191 0.25 27.47 8.81
C ALA A 191 -0.79 27.24 7.70
N PHE A 192 -2.08 27.19 8.06
CA PHE A 192 -3.16 26.74 7.17
C PHE A 192 -4.34 27.72 7.07
N GLY A 193 -4.33 28.81 7.87
CA GLY A 193 -5.45 29.76 7.91
C GLY A 193 -6.76 29.18 8.49
N ASN A 194 -6.68 28.03 9.17
CA ASN A 194 -7.80 27.32 9.77
C ASN A 194 -7.36 26.80 11.15
N ASP A 195 -8.09 27.21 12.19
CA ASP A 195 -7.84 26.87 13.60
C ASP A 195 -8.69 25.71 14.12
N GLY A 196 -9.52 25.10 13.27
CA GLY A 196 -10.39 23.99 13.63
C GLY A 196 -9.59 22.79 14.14
N MET A 197 -9.91 22.37 15.37
CA MET A 197 -9.26 21.24 16.05
C MET A 197 -10.25 20.11 16.31
N TYR A 198 -9.77 18.88 16.23
CA TYR A 198 -10.46 17.68 16.72
C TYR A 198 -9.52 16.84 17.58
N MET A 199 -10.06 15.87 18.28
CA MET A 199 -9.31 15.01 19.19
C MET A 199 -9.55 13.54 18.85
N GLU A 200 -8.51 12.73 18.95
CA GLU A 200 -8.58 11.27 18.85
C GLU A 200 -7.80 10.62 20.00
N LYS A 201 -8.16 9.39 20.32
CA LYS A 201 -7.34 8.54 21.21
C LYS A 201 -5.97 8.34 20.58
N LEU A 202 -4.92 8.58 21.34
CA LEU A 202 -3.58 8.22 20.92
C LEU A 202 -3.40 6.70 21.07
N ILE A 203 -3.12 6.05 19.96
CA ILE A 203 -2.84 4.61 19.94
C ILE A 203 -1.37 4.41 20.28
N GLU A 204 -1.12 3.72 21.38
CA GLU A 204 0.23 3.49 21.91
C GLU A 204 0.86 2.27 21.22
N GLU A 205 2.13 2.40 20.85
CA GLU A 205 2.91 1.32 20.24
C GLU A 205 2.17 0.61 19.09
N PRO A 206 1.61 1.37 18.12
CA PRO A 206 0.72 0.80 17.14
C PRO A 206 1.48 -0.08 16.16
N ARG A 207 0.80 -1.17 15.74
CA ARG A 207 1.15 -1.89 14.52
C ARG A 207 0.22 -1.48 13.40
N HIS A 208 0.75 -1.42 12.21
CA HIS A 208 -0.01 -1.25 10.99
C HIS A 208 -0.31 -2.63 10.42
N ILE A 209 -1.52 -3.10 10.65
CA ILE A 209 -1.99 -4.39 10.14
C ILE A 209 -3.17 -4.15 9.23
N GLU A 210 -3.16 -4.79 8.08
CA GLU A 210 -4.18 -4.61 7.07
C GLU A 210 -4.79 -5.95 6.66
N ILE A 211 -6.06 -5.92 6.24
CA ILE A 211 -6.79 -7.09 5.76
C ILE A 211 -7.04 -6.96 4.27
N GLN A 212 -6.53 -7.92 3.50
CA GLN A 212 -6.86 -8.03 2.08
C GLN A 212 -8.29 -8.51 1.91
N ILE A 213 -9.08 -7.80 1.14
CA ILE A 213 -10.44 -8.20 0.76
C ILE A 213 -10.58 -8.36 -0.75
N VAL A 214 -11.54 -9.15 -1.15
CA VAL A 214 -12.08 -9.21 -2.51
C VAL A 214 -13.60 -9.22 -2.42
N GLY A 215 -14.24 -8.38 -3.23
CA GLY A 215 -15.71 -8.34 -3.36
C GLY A 215 -16.14 -8.48 -4.81
N ASP A 216 -17.35 -9.02 -5.03
CA ASP A 216 -17.92 -9.19 -6.36
C ASP A 216 -19.13 -8.29 -6.63
N GLN A 217 -19.59 -8.29 -7.87
CA GLN A 217 -20.75 -7.50 -8.32
C GLN A 217 -22.09 -7.99 -7.74
N PHE A 218 -22.09 -9.12 -7.03
CA PHE A 218 -23.27 -9.74 -6.44
C PHE A 218 -23.43 -9.42 -4.95
N GLY A 219 -22.51 -8.61 -4.41
CA GLY A 219 -22.53 -8.17 -3.02
C GLY A 219 -21.87 -9.13 -2.03
N LYS A 220 -21.17 -10.16 -2.54
CA LYS A 220 -20.37 -11.08 -1.70
C LYS A 220 -18.95 -10.55 -1.56
N ALA A 221 -18.41 -10.64 -0.35
CA ALA A 221 -17.01 -10.34 -0.07
C ALA A 221 -16.36 -11.46 0.77
N CYS A 222 -15.05 -11.58 0.70
CA CYS A 222 -14.25 -12.41 1.57
C CYS A 222 -12.95 -11.70 1.94
N HIS A 223 -12.31 -12.13 3.03
CA HIS A 223 -10.97 -11.70 3.39
C HIS A 223 -9.93 -12.77 3.06
N LEU A 224 -8.75 -12.32 2.68
CA LEU A 224 -7.61 -13.17 2.34
C LEU A 224 -6.50 -13.07 3.41
N SER A 225 -6.90 -12.89 4.66
CA SER A 225 -6.03 -12.71 5.82
C SER A 225 -5.31 -11.34 5.86
N GLU A 226 -4.38 -11.22 6.82
CA GLU A 226 -3.69 -9.98 7.12
C GLU A 226 -2.30 -9.90 6.50
N ARG A 227 -1.79 -8.66 6.48
CA ARG A 227 -0.37 -8.32 6.30
C ARG A 227 0.05 -7.36 7.41
N ASP A 228 1.25 -7.54 7.92
CA ASP A 228 1.90 -6.59 8.85
C ASP A 228 2.79 -5.65 8.03
N CYS A 229 2.48 -4.37 8.07
CA CYS A 229 3.16 -3.31 7.34
C CYS A 229 3.80 -2.29 8.28
N SER A 230 4.17 -2.70 9.49
CA SER A 230 4.67 -1.78 10.52
C SER A 230 6.08 -1.27 10.24
N ILE A 231 6.90 -1.98 9.45
CA ILE A 231 8.24 -1.51 9.06
C ILE A 231 8.09 -0.47 7.95
N GLN A 232 8.10 0.78 8.35
CA GLN A 232 7.87 1.91 7.45
C GLN A 232 8.70 3.14 7.85
N ARG A 233 9.07 3.95 6.87
CA ARG A 233 9.79 5.20 7.06
C ARG A 233 8.98 6.34 6.46
N ARG A 234 8.68 7.38 7.25
CA ARG A 234 7.87 8.53 6.79
C ARG A 234 6.54 8.09 6.13
N HIS A 235 5.87 7.09 6.74
CA HIS A 235 4.64 6.46 6.23
C HIS A 235 4.77 5.70 4.90
N GLN A 236 5.99 5.41 4.46
CA GLN A 236 6.26 4.53 3.33
C GLN A 236 6.68 3.15 3.84
N LYS A 237 5.94 2.12 3.47
CA LYS A 237 6.22 0.73 3.82
C LYS A 237 7.55 0.31 3.17
N LEU A 238 8.40 -0.40 3.90
CA LEU A 238 9.71 -0.88 3.43
C LEU A 238 9.78 -2.40 3.41
N THR A 239 9.18 -3.04 4.42
CA THR A 239 9.13 -4.50 4.56
C THR A 239 7.76 -4.88 5.09
N GLU A 240 7.16 -5.89 4.49
CA GLU A 240 5.87 -6.44 4.88
C GLU A 240 5.98 -7.95 5.11
N GLU A 241 5.16 -8.47 6.01
CA GLU A 241 5.10 -9.91 6.24
C GLU A 241 3.67 -10.42 6.50
N THR A 242 3.44 -11.68 6.21
CA THR A 242 2.20 -12.38 6.53
C THR A 242 2.48 -13.85 6.87
N PRO A 243 1.84 -14.39 7.94
CA PRO A 243 1.04 -13.69 8.94
C PRO A 243 1.88 -12.75 9.82
N SER A 244 1.21 -11.78 10.46
CA SER A 244 1.88 -10.91 11.43
C SER A 244 2.33 -11.72 12.65
N PRO A 245 3.57 -11.53 13.14
CA PRO A 245 4.03 -12.21 14.36
C PRO A 245 3.27 -11.78 15.64
N PHE A 246 2.52 -10.69 15.56
CA PHE A 246 1.69 -10.18 16.65
C PHE A 246 0.27 -10.76 16.65
N MET A 247 -0.16 -11.34 15.53
CA MET A 247 -1.53 -11.80 15.32
C MET A 247 -1.83 -13.10 16.09
N THR A 248 -3.03 -13.17 16.66
CA THR A 248 -3.63 -14.42 17.14
C THR A 248 -4.77 -14.83 16.22
N ASP A 249 -5.16 -16.11 16.23
CA ASP A 249 -6.27 -16.58 15.39
C ASP A 249 -7.59 -15.86 15.72
N GLU A 250 -7.83 -15.56 17.00
CA GLU A 250 -9.01 -14.79 17.43
C GLU A 250 -8.99 -13.36 16.87
N LEU A 251 -7.84 -12.68 16.95
CA LEU A 251 -7.70 -11.33 16.43
C LEU A 251 -7.86 -11.32 14.90
N ARG A 252 -7.26 -12.28 14.21
CA ARG A 252 -7.39 -12.45 12.75
C ARG A 252 -8.85 -12.62 12.34
N GLN A 253 -9.59 -13.47 13.03
CA GLN A 253 -11.00 -13.68 12.77
C GLN A 253 -11.80 -12.39 12.95
N ARG A 254 -11.62 -11.70 14.08
CA ARG A 254 -12.34 -10.44 14.39
C ARG A 254 -12.03 -9.34 13.37
N MET A 255 -10.77 -9.17 12.99
CA MET A 255 -10.36 -8.18 12.00
C MET A 255 -10.84 -8.55 10.60
N GLY A 256 -10.76 -9.82 10.22
CA GLY A 256 -11.27 -10.33 8.96
C GLY A 256 -12.78 -10.13 8.81
N GLU A 257 -13.56 -10.47 9.84
CA GLU A 257 -15.01 -10.24 9.86
C GLU A 257 -15.36 -8.75 9.77
N ALA A 258 -14.61 -7.89 10.45
CA ALA A 258 -14.81 -6.45 10.38
C ALA A 258 -14.53 -5.92 8.96
N ALA A 259 -13.47 -6.40 8.31
CA ALA A 259 -13.14 -6.02 6.94
C ALA A 259 -14.19 -6.52 5.91
N VAL A 260 -14.70 -7.74 6.07
CA VAL A 260 -15.78 -8.26 5.22
C VAL A 260 -17.05 -7.44 5.40
N LYS A 261 -17.47 -7.14 6.64
CA LYS A 261 -18.62 -6.26 6.92
C LYS A 261 -18.46 -4.88 6.29
N ALA A 262 -17.24 -4.32 6.36
CA ALA A 262 -16.91 -3.06 5.69
C ALA A 262 -17.19 -3.15 4.19
N ALA A 263 -16.62 -4.15 3.53
CA ALA A 263 -16.77 -4.37 2.10
C ALA A 263 -18.22 -4.60 1.66
N GLU A 264 -18.96 -5.47 2.37
CA GLU A 264 -20.36 -5.78 2.07
C GLU A 264 -21.27 -4.54 2.26
N SER A 265 -21.01 -3.72 3.30
CA SER A 265 -21.81 -2.51 3.58
C SER A 265 -21.79 -1.48 2.46
N ILE A 266 -20.74 -1.47 1.66
CA ILE A 266 -20.57 -0.58 0.50
C ILE A 266 -20.72 -1.31 -0.83
N LYS A 267 -21.04 -2.62 -0.80
CA LYS A 267 -21.09 -3.49 -1.99
C LYS A 267 -19.80 -3.41 -2.82
N TYR A 268 -18.67 -3.54 -2.13
CA TYR A 268 -17.35 -3.37 -2.73
C TYR A 268 -17.11 -4.35 -3.88
N GLU A 269 -16.57 -3.85 -4.99
CA GLU A 269 -16.19 -4.63 -6.18
C GLU A 269 -14.66 -4.58 -6.39
N GLY A 270 -14.05 -5.73 -6.61
CA GLY A 270 -12.61 -5.87 -6.89
C GLY A 270 -11.79 -6.19 -5.65
N ALA A 271 -10.46 -6.11 -5.81
CA ALA A 271 -9.53 -6.24 -4.70
C ALA A 271 -9.41 -4.91 -3.95
N GLY A 272 -9.43 -4.96 -2.64
CA GLY A 272 -9.25 -3.82 -1.76
C GLY A 272 -8.57 -4.22 -0.47
N THR A 273 -8.16 -3.24 0.32
CA THR A 273 -7.49 -3.48 1.59
C THR A 273 -8.05 -2.56 2.65
N VAL A 274 -8.40 -3.14 3.80
CA VAL A 274 -8.82 -2.38 4.98
C VAL A 274 -7.64 -2.29 5.93
N GLU A 275 -7.14 -1.09 6.16
CA GLU A 275 -5.99 -0.83 7.02
C GLU A 275 -6.44 -0.49 8.45
N PHE A 276 -5.73 -1.06 9.43
CA PHE A 276 -6.00 -0.89 10.85
C PHE A 276 -4.73 -0.51 11.61
N LEU A 277 -4.91 0.30 12.66
CA LEU A 277 -3.93 0.38 13.74
C LEU A 277 -4.32 -0.61 14.83
N VAL A 278 -3.36 -1.42 15.26
CA VAL A 278 -3.54 -2.40 16.35
C VAL A 278 -2.68 -1.98 17.51
N ASP A 279 -3.29 -1.76 18.69
CA ASP A 279 -2.56 -1.38 19.89
C ASP A 279 -1.87 -2.57 20.59
N LYS A 280 -1.05 -2.30 21.59
CA LYS A 280 -0.36 -3.33 22.42
C LYS A 280 -1.31 -4.29 23.15
N HIS A 281 -2.57 -3.93 23.31
CA HIS A 281 -3.61 -4.75 23.93
C HIS A 281 -4.43 -5.56 22.93
N ARG A 282 -4.06 -5.52 21.64
CA ARG A 282 -4.76 -6.17 20.52
C ARG A 282 -6.17 -5.61 20.26
N ASN A 283 -6.40 -4.33 20.60
CA ASN A 283 -7.54 -3.60 20.06
C ASN A 283 -7.15 -3.06 18.69
N PHE A 284 -8.08 -3.11 17.73
CA PHE A 284 -7.85 -2.65 16.38
C PHE A 284 -8.83 -1.55 15.99
N TYR A 285 -8.36 -0.62 15.18
CA TYR A 285 -9.10 0.57 14.79
C TYR A 285 -8.91 0.84 13.32
N PHE A 286 -10.01 1.03 12.60
CA PHE A 286 -9.99 1.41 11.19
C PHE A 286 -9.18 2.68 10.97
N MET A 287 -8.29 2.64 10.01
CA MET A 287 -7.48 3.76 9.58
C MET A 287 -7.94 4.29 8.23
N GLU A 288 -7.91 3.44 7.21
CA GLU A 288 -8.37 3.76 5.86
C GLU A 288 -8.68 2.49 5.06
N MET A 289 -9.30 2.66 3.89
CA MET A 289 -9.52 1.60 2.93
C MET A 289 -8.91 1.99 1.60
N ASN A 290 -8.03 1.15 1.08
CA ASN A 290 -7.49 1.31 -0.27
C ASN A 290 -8.37 0.56 -1.25
N THR A 291 -8.93 1.29 -2.23
CA THR A 291 -9.88 0.77 -3.22
C THR A 291 -9.20 0.22 -4.48
N ARG A 292 -8.07 -0.43 -4.30
CA ARG A 292 -7.17 -0.95 -5.36
C ARG A 292 -6.35 -2.13 -4.85
N ILE A 293 -5.65 -2.76 -5.77
CA ILE A 293 -4.55 -3.66 -5.40
C ILE A 293 -3.41 -2.88 -4.72
N GLN A 294 -2.73 -3.47 -3.76
CA GLN A 294 -1.59 -2.87 -3.10
C GLN A 294 -0.25 -3.44 -3.59
N VAL A 295 0.84 -2.73 -3.30
CA VAL A 295 2.21 -3.14 -3.66
C VAL A 295 2.50 -4.53 -3.11
N GLU A 296 2.17 -4.76 -1.84
CA GLU A 296 2.45 -5.94 -1.02
C GLU A 296 1.47 -7.12 -1.22
N HIS A 297 0.60 -7.06 -2.24
CA HIS A 297 -0.30 -8.19 -2.54
C HIS A 297 0.41 -9.55 -2.76
N PRO A 298 1.67 -9.58 -3.26
CA PRO A 298 2.36 -10.84 -3.51
C PRO A 298 2.53 -11.73 -2.29
N ILE A 299 2.73 -11.17 -1.09
CA ILE A 299 2.87 -12.01 0.12
C ILE A 299 1.56 -12.73 0.45
N THR A 300 0.41 -12.09 0.27
CA THR A 300 -0.89 -12.74 0.41
C THR A 300 -1.05 -13.87 -0.60
N GLU A 301 -0.74 -13.62 -1.88
CA GLU A 301 -0.81 -14.62 -2.93
C GLU A 301 0.00 -15.87 -2.59
N GLN A 302 1.22 -15.68 -2.05
CA GLN A 302 2.15 -16.77 -1.74
C GLN A 302 1.69 -17.65 -0.57
N VAL A 303 1.03 -17.10 0.45
CA VAL A 303 0.66 -17.87 1.64
C VAL A 303 -0.68 -18.61 1.52
N ILE A 304 -1.50 -18.24 0.52
CA ILE A 304 -2.82 -18.85 0.32
C ILE A 304 -3.00 -19.45 -1.07
N ASP A 305 -1.99 -19.37 -1.95
CA ASP A 305 -2.03 -19.83 -3.35
C ASP A 305 -3.21 -19.24 -4.13
N TYR A 306 -3.23 -17.90 -4.26
CA TYR A 306 -4.33 -17.16 -4.84
C TYR A 306 -3.86 -15.99 -5.70
N ASP A 307 -4.16 -15.99 -7.00
CA ASP A 307 -3.80 -14.90 -7.92
C ASP A 307 -4.81 -13.75 -7.84
N LEU A 308 -4.45 -12.69 -7.11
CA LEU A 308 -5.28 -11.51 -6.90
C LEU A 308 -5.53 -10.71 -8.17
N ILE A 309 -4.55 -10.62 -9.08
CA ILE A 309 -4.72 -9.91 -10.36
C ILE A 309 -5.71 -10.66 -11.25
N LYS A 310 -5.62 -11.99 -11.30
CA LYS A 310 -6.58 -12.82 -12.02
C LYS A 310 -8.00 -12.63 -11.46
N GLU A 311 -8.14 -12.62 -10.14
CA GLU A 311 -9.44 -12.43 -9.50
C GLU A 311 -10.02 -11.04 -9.79
N GLN A 312 -9.21 -9.96 -9.79
CA GLN A 312 -9.66 -8.64 -10.20
C GLN A 312 -10.25 -8.65 -11.62
N ILE A 313 -9.57 -9.32 -12.54
CA ILE A 313 -10.02 -9.42 -13.94
C ILE A 313 -11.32 -10.24 -14.05
N LEU A 314 -11.42 -11.36 -13.32
CA LEU A 314 -12.62 -12.21 -13.31
C LEU A 314 -13.83 -11.47 -12.74
N VAL A 315 -13.67 -10.82 -11.58
CA VAL A 315 -14.72 -10.00 -10.95
C VAL A 315 -15.19 -8.90 -11.89
N ALA A 316 -14.27 -8.17 -12.49
CA ALA A 316 -14.61 -7.11 -13.43
C ALA A 316 -15.35 -7.63 -14.67
N ALA A 317 -15.10 -8.88 -15.06
CA ALA A 317 -15.81 -9.57 -16.15
C ALA A 317 -17.18 -10.14 -15.73
N GLY A 318 -17.62 -9.92 -14.47
CA GLY A 318 -18.91 -10.37 -13.95
C GLY A 318 -18.90 -11.80 -13.43
N VAL A 319 -17.75 -12.37 -13.14
CA VAL A 319 -17.62 -13.70 -12.50
C VAL A 319 -17.71 -13.53 -10.97
N PRO A 320 -18.53 -14.33 -10.27
CA PRO A 320 -18.54 -14.33 -8.82
C PRO A 320 -17.17 -14.67 -8.23
N ILE A 321 -16.84 -14.10 -7.06
CA ILE A 321 -15.56 -14.41 -6.40
C ILE A 321 -15.44 -15.91 -6.14
N SER A 322 -14.26 -16.46 -6.43
CA SER A 322 -13.88 -17.83 -6.09
C SER A 322 -13.40 -17.93 -4.64
N GLY A 323 -13.02 -16.81 -4.05
CA GLY A 323 -12.43 -16.70 -2.74
C GLY A 323 -13.39 -17.03 -1.59
N ARG A 324 -12.79 -17.33 -0.45
CA ARG A 324 -13.42 -17.56 0.85
C ARG A 324 -12.54 -16.89 1.89
N ASN A 325 -12.96 -16.88 3.14
CA ASN A 325 -12.10 -16.44 4.23
C ASN A 325 -10.94 -17.42 4.40
N TYR A 326 -9.71 -16.91 4.23
CA TYR A 326 -8.50 -17.72 4.29
C TYR A 326 -7.74 -17.52 5.60
N THR A 327 -7.09 -18.57 6.05
CA THR A 327 -6.04 -18.52 7.08
C THR A 327 -4.70 -18.90 6.42
N PRO A 328 -3.62 -18.14 6.61
CA PRO A 328 -2.33 -18.45 6.04
C PRO A 328 -1.82 -19.81 6.52
N LYS A 329 -1.19 -20.56 5.62
CA LYS A 329 -0.55 -21.85 5.93
C LYS A 329 0.98 -21.77 5.91
N LEU A 330 1.49 -20.74 5.27
CA LEU A 330 2.91 -20.45 5.09
C LEU A 330 3.21 -19.07 5.68
N HIS A 331 4.47 -18.73 5.76
CA HIS A 331 4.96 -17.39 6.09
C HIS A 331 5.65 -16.77 4.89
N ALA A 332 5.32 -15.52 4.57
CA ALA A 332 5.97 -14.78 3.49
C ALA A 332 6.44 -13.42 4.00
N ILE A 333 7.60 -12.98 3.48
CA ILE A 333 8.19 -11.67 3.74
C ILE A 333 8.46 -11.02 2.38
N GLU A 334 8.10 -9.74 2.25
CA GLU A 334 8.44 -8.89 1.11
C GLU A 334 9.39 -7.79 1.55
N CYS A 335 10.48 -7.58 0.81
CA CYS A 335 11.36 -6.44 0.91
C CYS A 335 11.20 -5.56 -0.33
N ARG A 336 10.85 -4.29 -0.15
CA ARG A 336 10.82 -3.31 -1.26
C ARG A 336 12.23 -2.88 -1.59
N ILE A 337 12.69 -3.22 -2.77
CA ILE A 337 14.01 -2.82 -3.25
C ILE A 337 13.87 -1.52 -4.04
N ASN A 338 14.32 -0.45 -3.42
CA ASN A 338 14.26 0.90 -3.97
C ASN A 338 15.65 1.33 -4.47
N ALA A 339 15.67 2.11 -5.53
CA ALA A 339 16.85 2.83 -6.01
C ALA A 339 17.13 4.05 -5.10
N GLU A 340 17.58 3.79 -3.89
CA GLU A 340 17.82 4.76 -2.83
C GLU A 340 19.09 4.40 -2.05
N ASP A 341 19.78 5.42 -1.52
CA ASP A 341 20.95 5.25 -0.67
C ASP A 341 20.57 5.25 0.81
N PRO A 342 20.49 4.09 1.48
CA PRO A 342 20.08 4.00 2.87
C PRO A 342 21.09 4.62 3.85
N PHE A 343 22.35 4.75 3.46
CA PHE A 343 23.39 5.40 4.27
C PHE A 343 23.36 6.94 4.17
N ASN A 344 22.55 7.47 3.23
CA ASN A 344 22.42 8.90 2.99
C ASN A 344 20.93 9.30 3.01
N ASP A 345 20.26 9.04 4.14
CA ASP A 345 18.86 9.35 4.42
C ASP A 345 17.87 8.86 3.32
N PHE A 346 18.15 7.70 2.71
CA PHE A 346 17.34 7.12 1.62
C PHE A 346 17.18 8.06 0.41
N ARG A 347 18.23 8.81 0.11
CA ARG A 347 18.24 9.69 -1.06
C ARG A 347 18.05 8.88 -2.33
N PRO A 348 17.16 9.29 -3.27
CA PRO A 348 16.98 8.63 -4.56
C PRO A 348 18.30 8.52 -5.34
N SER A 349 18.49 7.36 -5.97
CA SER A 349 19.66 7.02 -6.77
C SER A 349 19.25 6.56 -8.18
N PRO A 350 18.67 7.45 -9.02
CA PRO A 350 18.38 7.10 -10.40
C PRO A 350 19.69 6.90 -11.18
N GLY A 351 19.65 6.14 -12.25
CA GLY A 351 20.82 5.89 -13.06
C GLY A 351 20.76 4.58 -13.82
N ARG A 352 21.86 4.24 -14.49
CA ARG A 352 21.97 3.04 -15.29
C ARG A 352 22.45 1.85 -14.45
N ILE A 353 21.69 0.77 -14.50
CA ILE A 353 22.08 -0.52 -13.92
C ILE A 353 23.16 -1.16 -14.82
N THR A 354 24.35 -1.38 -14.28
CA THR A 354 25.48 -1.96 -15.01
C THR A 354 25.52 -3.48 -14.88
N ALA A 355 25.15 -4.02 -13.70
CA ALA A 355 24.99 -5.45 -13.48
C ALA A 355 23.70 -5.72 -12.71
N PHE A 356 23.06 -6.84 -13.04
CA PHE A 356 21.83 -7.29 -12.39
C PHE A 356 21.82 -8.82 -12.31
N HIS A 357 21.76 -9.36 -11.10
CA HIS A 357 21.54 -10.78 -10.86
C HIS A 357 20.37 -10.98 -9.91
N ALA A 358 19.32 -11.63 -10.40
CA ALA A 358 18.12 -11.94 -9.64
C ALA A 358 18.37 -13.15 -8.73
N PRO A 359 18.04 -13.07 -7.42
CA PRO A 359 18.10 -14.22 -6.54
C PRO A 359 17.06 -15.27 -6.96
N GLY A 360 17.33 -16.53 -6.65
CA GLY A 360 16.47 -17.64 -7.06
C GLY A 360 16.32 -18.69 -5.96
N GLY A 361 15.84 -19.86 -6.36
CA GLY A 361 15.66 -21.02 -5.50
C GLY A 361 14.22 -21.16 -4.97
N PHE A 362 13.99 -22.27 -4.27
CA PHE A 362 12.66 -22.64 -3.77
C PHE A 362 12.07 -21.60 -2.80
N GLY A 363 10.88 -21.10 -3.11
CA GLY A 363 10.19 -20.09 -2.29
C GLY A 363 10.78 -18.70 -2.37
N VAL A 364 11.49 -18.36 -3.46
CA VAL A 364 11.94 -17.00 -3.77
C VAL A 364 11.18 -16.51 -5.00
N ARG A 365 10.52 -15.34 -4.88
CA ARG A 365 9.84 -14.63 -5.97
C ARG A 365 10.42 -13.23 -6.09
N LEU A 366 10.68 -12.80 -7.31
CA LEU A 366 11.12 -11.43 -7.61
C LEU A 366 10.17 -10.79 -8.62
N ASP A 367 9.43 -9.77 -8.18
CA ASP A 367 8.61 -8.93 -9.06
C ASP A 367 9.43 -7.68 -9.40
N THR A 368 9.90 -7.58 -10.64
CA THR A 368 10.76 -6.48 -11.09
C THR A 368 10.53 -6.16 -12.56
N HIS A 369 10.83 -4.92 -12.94
CA HIS A 369 10.80 -4.45 -14.33
C HIS A 369 12.16 -4.00 -14.82
N VAL A 370 13.21 -4.08 -13.99
CA VAL A 370 14.54 -3.65 -14.34
C VAL A 370 15.42 -4.83 -14.79
N TYR A 371 16.49 -4.53 -15.50
CA TYR A 371 17.46 -5.48 -16.04
C TYR A 371 18.81 -4.81 -16.24
N ALA A 372 19.86 -5.56 -16.50
CA ALA A 372 21.19 -5.01 -16.79
C ALA A 372 21.16 -4.13 -18.05
N GLY A 373 21.61 -2.89 -17.92
CA GLY A 373 21.57 -1.85 -18.96
C GLY A 373 20.34 -0.96 -18.93
N TYR A 374 19.31 -1.25 -18.08
CA TYR A 374 18.16 -0.37 -17.89
C TYR A 374 18.57 0.91 -17.16
N THR A 375 18.02 2.05 -17.59
CA THR A 375 18.22 3.32 -16.93
C THR A 375 16.95 3.69 -16.14
N ILE A 376 17.09 3.82 -14.83
CA ILE A 376 15.99 4.22 -13.95
C ILE A 376 15.75 5.71 -14.11
N PRO A 377 14.55 6.13 -14.58
CA PRO A 377 14.24 7.55 -14.74
C PRO A 377 14.00 8.22 -13.38
N PRO A 378 14.42 9.48 -13.20
CA PRO A 378 14.22 10.22 -11.96
C PRO A 378 12.78 10.73 -11.76
N ASN A 379 11.90 10.48 -12.71
CA ASN A 379 10.55 11.07 -12.78
C ASN A 379 9.50 10.31 -11.96
N TYR A 380 9.80 9.08 -11.51
CA TYR A 380 8.84 8.17 -10.91
C TYR A 380 9.34 7.65 -9.56
N ASP A 381 8.51 6.82 -8.90
CA ASP A 381 8.86 6.14 -7.68
C ASP A 381 10.18 5.36 -7.82
N SER A 382 10.96 5.30 -6.75
CA SER A 382 12.26 4.67 -6.70
C SER A 382 12.23 3.13 -6.63
N MET A 383 11.06 2.51 -6.41
CA MET A 383 10.95 1.06 -6.28
C MET A 383 11.25 0.35 -7.60
N ILE A 384 12.26 -0.51 -7.59
CA ILE A 384 12.73 -1.27 -8.75
C ILE A 384 12.39 -2.74 -8.70
N ALA A 385 12.17 -3.27 -7.50
CA ALA A 385 11.80 -4.67 -7.32
C ALA A 385 11.10 -4.90 -5.98
N LYS A 386 10.34 -5.99 -5.90
CA LYS A 386 9.85 -6.60 -4.67
C LYS A 386 10.48 -7.98 -4.58
N LEU A 387 11.27 -8.21 -3.52
CA LEU A 387 11.84 -9.51 -3.23
C LEU A 387 10.97 -10.19 -2.19
N ILE A 388 10.41 -11.34 -2.53
CA ILE A 388 9.49 -12.08 -1.68
C ILE A 388 10.09 -13.46 -1.37
N THR A 389 10.06 -13.85 -0.10
CA THR A 389 10.42 -15.20 0.31
C THR A 389 9.26 -15.86 1.04
N THR A 390 9.10 -17.17 0.81
CA THR A 390 8.01 -17.96 1.39
C THR A 390 8.56 -19.25 1.98
N ALA A 391 8.12 -19.60 3.19
CA ALA A 391 8.55 -20.81 3.90
C ALA A 391 7.43 -21.35 4.83
N GLN A 392 7.68 -22.47 5.49
CA GLN A 392 6.75 -23.07 6.46
C GLN A 392 6.67 -22.24 7.75
N THR A 393 7.80 -21.68 8.17
CA THR A 393 7.87 -20.87 9.38
C THR A 393 8.47 -19.49 9.09
N ARG A 394 8.29 -18.57 10.04
CA ARG A 394 8.85 -17.22 9.96
C ARG A 394 10.38 -17.22 9.94
N GLU A 395 10.98 -18.06 10.80
CA GLU A 395 12.43 -18.21 10.92
C GLU A 395 13.04 -18.68 9.59
N GLU A 396 12.41 -19.66 8.94
CA GLU A 396 12.82 -20.14 7.62
C GLU A 396 12.66 -19.06 6.54
N ALA A 397 11.58 -18.26 6.60
CA ALA A 397 11.37 -17.16 5.67
C ALA A 397 12.43 -16.06 5.82
N ILE A 398 12.81 -15.71 7.07
CA ILE A 398 13.89 -14.77 7.36
C ILE A 398 15.24 -15.32 6.87
N ALA A 399 15.57 -16.58 7.18
CA ALA A 399 16.81 -17.20 6.71
C ALA A 399 16.91 -17.21 5.17
N LYS A 400 15.80 -17.49 4.50
CA LYS A 400 15.69 -17.46 3.04
C LYS A 400 15.85 -16.05 2.49
N MET A 401 15.27 -15.02 3.17
CA MET A 401 15.41 -13.63 2.78
C MET A 401 16.86 -13.16 2.89
N LYS A 402 17.57 -13.51 3.97
CA LYS A 402 19.00 -13.21 4.14
C LYS A 402 19.80 -13.75 2.95
N ARG A 403 19.66 -15.05 2.64
CA ARG A 403 20.34 -15.66 1.49
C ARG A 403 19.97 -14.97 0.18
N ALA A 404 18.69 -14.70 -0.06
CA ALA A 404 18.25 -14.07 -1.29
C ALA A 404 18.78 -12.64 -1.45
N LEU A 405 18.86 -11.87 -0.36
CA LEU A 405 19.47 -10.53 -0.35
C LEU A 405 20.98 -10.59 -0.60
N ASP A 406 21.67 -11.65 -0.16
CA ASP A 406 23.12 -11.84 -0.43
C ASP A 406 23.38 -12.15 -1.90
N GLU A 407 22.49 -12.89 -2.53
CA GLU A 407 22.58 -13.22 -3.97
C GLU A 407 22.13 -12.08 -4.88
N PHE A 408 21.37 -11.11 -4.37
CA PHE A 408 20.78 -10.05 -5.19
C PHE A 408 21.81 -8.98 -5.54
N VAL A 409 22.31 -9.00 -6.76
CA VAL A 409 23.29 -8.03 -7.26
C VAL A 409 22.62 -6.98 -8.11
N VAL A 410 22.77 -5.71 -7.73
CA VAL A 410 22.38 -4.53 -8.50
C VAL A 410 23.51 -3.52 -8.43
N GLU A 411 24.20 -3.29 -9.55
CA GLU A 411 25.31 -2.34 -9.64
C GLU A 411 24.99 -1.15 -10.55
N GLY A 412 25.75 -0.08 -10.39
CA GLY A 412 25.58 1.20 -11.12
C GLY A 412 24.69 2.20 -10.40
N ILE A 413 23.92 1.77 -9.39
CA ILE A 413 23.05 2.60 -8.54
C ILE A 413 23.17 2.16 -7.09
N LYS A 414 22.68 2.99 -6.17
CA LYS A 414 22.46 2.60 -4.77
C LYS A 414 21.07 1.99 -4.60
N THR A 415 20.94 1.01 -3.69
CA THR A 415 19.66 0.36 -3.40
C THR A 415 19.45 0.18 -1.90
N THR A 416 18.21 -0.14 -1.50
CA THR A 416 17.86 -0.46 -0.11
C THR A 416 18.28 -1.87 0.33
N ILE A 417 18.94 -2.68 -0.52
CA ILE A 417 19.42 -4.03 -0.17
C ILE A 417 20.26 -4.04 1.12
N PRO A 418 21.25 -3.12 1.32
CA PRO A 418 22.03 -3.10 2.56
C PRO A 418 21.19 -2.85 3.82
N PHE A 419 20.17 -2.02 3.73
CA PHE A 419 19.22 -1.80 4.83
C PHE A 419 18.46 -3.09 5.17
N HIS A 420 17.91 -3.77 4.17
CA HIS A 420 17.16 -5.01 4.39
C HIS A 420 18.02 -6.12 4.98
N LYS A 421 19.30 -6.22 4.62
CA LYS A 421 20.25 -7.15 5.23
C LYS A 421 20.37 -6.91 6.74
N GLN A 422 20.58 -5.66 7.13
CA GLN A 422 20.68 -5.29 8.54
C GLN A 422 19.35 -5.49 9.31
N LEU A 423 18.23 -5.19 8.65
CA LEU A 423 16.90 -5.43 9.22
C LEU A 423 16.68 -6.91 9.53
N MET A 424 17.03 -7.81 8.61
CA MET A 424 16.86 -9.26 8.78
C MET A 424 17.75 -9.83 9.91
N ASP A 425 18.81 -9.13 10.28
CA ASP A 425 19.70 -9.49 11.41
C ASP A 425 19.32 -8.81 12.72
N HIS A 426 18.38 -7.85 12.70
CA HIS A 426 18.02 -7.07 13.88
C HIS A 426 17.25 -7.93 14.91
N PRO A 427 17.70 -7.96 16.19
CA PRO A 427 17.08 -8.80 17.21
C PRO A 427 15.58 -8.58 17.39
N ASP A 428 15.13 -7.33 17.42
CA ASP A 428 13.71 -7.02 17.59
C ASP A 428 12.87 -7.42 16.37
N TYR A 429 13.41 -7.31 15.15
CA TYR A 429 12.73 -7.82 13.96
C TYR A 429 12.61 -9.35 14.01
N ILE A 430 13.71 -10.05 14.34
CA ILE A 430 13.72 -11.52 14.49
C ILE A 430 12.72 -11.97 15.55
N ALA A 431 12.68 -11.27 16.71
CA ALA A 431 11.74 -11.57 17.79
C ALA A 431 10.28 -11.16 17.49
N GLY A 432 10.03 -10.41 16.40
CA GLY A 432 8.71 -9.86 16.11
C GLY A 432 8.30 -8.70 17.02
N ASN A 433 9.24 -8.06 17.70
CA ASN A 433 9.02 -6.96 18.64
C ASN A 433 9.22 -5.60 17.96
N TYR A 434 8.37 -5.24 17.02
CA TYR A 434 8.45 -3.97 16.33
C TYR A 434 7.07 -3.30 16.23
N THR A 435 7.06 -1.99 16.05
CA THR A 435 5.87 -1.16 15.87
C THR A 435 6.10 -0.22 14.70
N THR A 436 5.14 0.65 14.37
CA THR A 436 5.30 1.68 13.34
C THR A 436 6.44 2.68 13.64
N LYS A 437 6.95 2.68 14.86
CA LYS A 437 8.08 3.53 15.28
C LYS A 437 9.45 2.88 15.12
N PHE A 438 9.51 1.63 14.71
CA PHE A 438 10.76 0.87 14.62
C PHE A 438 11.87 1.63 13.90
N MET A 439 11.56 2.31 12.80
CA MET A 439 12.56 3.07 12.03
C MET A 439 13.02 4.37 12.67
N GLU A 440 12.37 4.84 13.74
CA GLU A 440 12.83 6.02 14.50
C GLU A 440 14.08 5.69 15.33
N ASP A 441 14.18 4.44 15.79
CA ASP A 441 15.29 3.94 16.62
C ASP A 441 16.31 3.10 15.83
N PHE A 442 15.97 2.71 14.59
CA PHE A 442 16.82 1.88 13.74
C PHE A 442 17.97 2.67 13.14
N VAL A 443 19.20 2.40 13.58
CA VAL A 443 20.41 3.03 13.08
C VAL A 443 21.10 2.11 12.06
N ILE A 444 21.13 2.55 10.81
CA ILE A 444 21.85 1.82 9.76
C ILE A 444 23.35 1.97 9.99
N GLN A 445 24.02 0.85 10.23
CA GLN A 445 25.47 0.83 10.42
C GLN A 445 26.17 1.02 9.08
N PRO A 446 27.19 1.88 8.99
CA PRO A 446 28.02 1.98 7.77
C PRO A 446 28.58 0.60 7.42
N LYS A 447 28.76 0.36 6.12
CA LYS A 447 29.51 -0.82 5.68
C LYS A 447 30.89 -0.74 6.32
N ALA A 448 31.35 -1.80 7.00
CA ALA A 448 32.74 -1.88 7.39
C ALA A 448 33.58 -1.63 6.11
N GLU A 449 34.46 -0.65 6.16
CA GLU A 449 35.45 -0.49 5.08
C GLU A 449 36.19 -1.81 5.02
N ASP A 450 36.11 -2.49 3.87
CA ASP A 450 36.88 -3.67 3.62
C ASP A 450 38.35 -3.22 3.83
N GLU A 451 38.98 -3.72 4.90
CA GLU A 451 40.43 -3.63 5.05
C GLU A 451 41.01 -4.31 3.81
N GLU A 452 41.64 -3.47 2.93
CA GLU A 452 42.38 -3.95 1.77
C GLU A 452 43.55 -4.88 2.14
#